data_7c6d8e80bb354058c9e603c0a08b6e79
#
_entry.id   7c6d8e80bb354058c9e603c0a08b6e79
#
_cell.length_a   1.000
_cell.length_b   1.000
_cell.length_c   1.000
_cell.angle_alpha   90.00
_cell.angle_beta   90.00
_cell.angle_gamma   90.00
#
_symmetry.space_group_name_H-M   'P 1'
#
loop_
_entity.id
_entity.type
_entity.pdbx_description
1 polymer ?
#
loop_
_entity_poly.entity_id
_entity_poly.type
_entity_poly.pdbx_seq_one_letter_code
_entity_poly.pdbx_strand_id
1 'polypeptide(L)'
;MTTVKICGITTEQEAEYLNEAFKLLAEKKQQKKAQMYAGFVFYEKSKRNVSIEQAEKIFKILNPDIKKVAVTVEPDRVLAGSLTEAGFDILQAHKNLKQEVLDTVSIPVWLAVNLEKAQMLEAADAQLQRDTAKKIQAVLVDAPGYGSGKTFGWENAQDDERTRFLEFRWRMREEKRLFLLAGGLTPENVGDGIRFFAPDIVDVSSGVEGEDGKKSRKRILEFIEHIIES
;
A
#
# COMPACT_ATOMS: atom_id res chain seq x y z
N MET A 1 -12.87 -3.09 9.75
CA MET A 1 -13.11 -3.57 8.38
C MET A 1 -11.94 -3.11 7.55
N THR A 2 -11.27 -4.03 6.91
CA THR A 2 -10.07 -3.80 6.10
C THR A 2 -10.39 -2.94 4.87
N THR A 3 -9.53 -1.99 4.54
CA THR A 3 -9.56 -1.19 3.32
C THR A 3 -8.58 -1.73 2.28
N VAL A 4 -8.57 -1.15 1.08
CA VAL A 4 -7.75 -1.67 -0.03
C VAL A 4 -6.89 -0.58 -0.67
N LYS A 5 -5.67 -0.94 -1.04
CA LYS A 5 -4.80 -0.20 -1.94
C LYS A 5 -4.50 -1.03 -3.19
N ILE A 6 -4.69 -0.45 -4.35
CA ILE A 6 -4.25 -1.03 -5.63
C ILE A 6 -3.02 -0.25 -6.09
N CYS A 7 -1.88 -0.91 -6.14
CA CYS A 7 -0.59 -0.30 -6.39
C CYS A 7 -0.11 -0.48 -7.83
N GLY A 8 0.56 0.54 -8.38
CA GLY A 8 1.16 0.50 -9.71
C GLY A 8 0.17 0.82 -10.82
N ILE A 9 -0.63 1.87 -10.63
CA ILE A 9 -1.53 2.43 -11.65
C ILE A 9 -0.71 3.24 -12.65
N THR A 10 -0.91 2.96 -13.93
CA THR A 10 -0.09 3.53 -15.02
C THR A 10 -0.90 4.15 -16.15
N THR A 11 -2.21 3.90 -16.21
CA THR A 11 -3.07 4.35 -17.31
C THR A 11 -4.41 4.91 -16.80
N GLU A 12 -5.03 5.75 -17.63
CA GLU A 12 -6.38 6.28 -17.40
C GLU A 12 -7.43 5.15 -17.36
N GLN A 13 -7.26 4.13 -18.18
CA GLN A 13 -8.13 2.96 -18.20
C GLN A 13 -8.09 2.20 -16.85
N GLU A 14 -6.92 2.09 -16.24
CA GLU A 14 -6.80 1.47 -14.92
C GLU A 14 -7.50 2.32 -13.84
N ALA A 15 -7.53 3.65 -13.97
CA ALA A 15 -8.30 4.51 -13.07
C ALA A 15 -9.81 4.26 -13.18
N GLU A 16 -10.34 4.01 -14.39
CA GLU A 16 -11.74 3.62 -14.58
C GLU A 16 -12.07 2.31 -13.86
N TYR A 17 -11.16 1.32 -13.91
CA TYR A 17 -11.33 0.06 -13.15
C TYR A 17 -11.38 0.30 -11.64
N LEU A 18 -10.55 1.22 -11.14
CA LEU A 18 -10.56 1.60 -9.73
C LEU A 18 -11.86 2.31 -9.34
N ASN A 19 -12.38 3.19 -10.20
CA ASN A 19 -13.66 3.86 -9.96
C ASN A 19 -14.81 2.86 -9.82
N GLU A 20 -14.83 1.85 -10.67
CA GLU A 20 -15.83 0.78 -10.60
C GLU A 20 -15.68 -0.05 -9.32
N ALA A 21 -14.45 -0.44 -8.98
CA ALA A 21 -14.14 -1.16 -7.75
C ALA A 21 -14.51 -0.35 -6.50
N PHE A 22 -14.26 0.96 -6.51
CA PHE A 22 -14.66 1.87 -5.44
C PHE A 22 -16.19 1.94 -5.28
N LYS A 23 -16.92 2.01 -6.39
CA LYS A 23 -18.39 1.98 -6.38
C LYS A 23 -18.91 0.69 -5.75
N LEU A 24 -18.39 -0.47 -6.17
CA LEU A 24 -18.75 -1.77 -5.60
C LEU A 24 -18.51 -1.80 -4.08
N LEU A 25 -17.32 -1.32 -3.64
CA LEU A 25 -16.98 -1.24 -2.23
C LEU A 25 -17.91 -0.32 -1.44
N ALA A 26 -18.30 0.82 -2.01
CA ALA A 26 -19.20 1.79 -1.39
C ALA A 26 -20.63 1.26 -1.23
N GLU A 27 -21.16 0.58 -2.25
CA GLU A 27 -22.50 0.00 -2.24
C GLU A 27 -22.66 -1.08 -1.16
N LYS A 28 -21.63 -1.89 -0.93
CA LYS A 28 -21.67 -2.98 0.05
C LYS A 28 -21.42 -2.49 1.50
N LYS A 29 -20.78 -1.36 1.68
CA LYS A 29 -20.47 -0.77 3.01
C LYS A 29 -21.56 0.17 3.54
N GLN A 30 -22.80 -0.24 3.59
CA GLN A 30 -24.02 0.55 3.90
C GLN A 30 -23.96 1.62 5.02
N GLN A 31 -22.93 1.71 5.85
CA GLN A 31 -22.86 2.62 7.00
C GLN A 31 -21.51 3.31 7.26
N LYS A 32 -20.43 2.98 6.53
CA LYS A 32 -19.12 3.62 6.71
C LYS A 32 -18.64 4.17 5.37
N LYS A 33 -18.12 5.40 5.39
CA LYS A 33 -17.48 6.02 4.23
C LYS A 33 -16.45 5.04 3.63
N ALA A 34 -16.70 4.57 2.41
CA ALA A 34 -15.76 3.72 1.70
C ALA A 34 -14.43 4.45 1.56
N GLN A 35 -13.32 3.73 1.72
CA GLN A 35 -11.98 4.28 1.54
C GLN A 35 -11.18 3.33 0.67
N MET A 36 -10.49 3.87 -0.32
CA MET A 36 -9.65 3.14 -1.25
C MET A 36 -8.42 3.99 -1.60
N TYR A 37 -7.33 3.32 -1.95
CA TYR A 37 -6.07 3.97 -2.29
C TYR A 37 -5.58 3.50 -3.66
N ALA A 38 -5.08 4.43 -4.46
CA ALA A 38 -4.42 4.19 -5.74
C ALA A 38 -2.92 4.51 -5.60
N GLY A 39 -2.05 3.53 -5.83
CA GLY A 39 -0.61 3.69 -5.75
C GLY A 39 0.02 3.98 -7.11
N PHE A 40 0.87 5.00 -7.18
CA PHE A 40 1.63 5.43 -8.35
C PHE A 40 3.12 5.30 -8.05
N VAL A 41 3.85 4.55 -8.87
CA VAL A 41 5.24 4.21 -8.57
C VAL A 41 6.19 5.20 -9.23
N PHE A 42 7.04 5.83 -8.43
CA PHE A 42 8.12 6.73 -8.83
C PHE A 42 9.47 6.05 -8.58
N TYR A 43 9.80 5.13 -9.48
CA TYR A 43 11.06 4.38 -9.45
C TYR A 43 11.40 3.88 -10.86
N GLU A 44 12.38 4.49 -11.49
CA GLU A 44 12.72 4.26 -12.91
C GLU A 44 12.96 2.79 -13.29
N LYS A 45 13.46 1.97 -12.35
CA LYS A 45 13.69 0.53 -12.59
C LYS A 45 12.40 -0.30 -12.51
N SER A 46 11.28 0.29 -12.14
CA SER A 46 10.00 -0.40 -12.07
C SER A 46 9.30 -0.37 -13.43
N LYS A 47 8.75 -1.51 -13.86
CA LYS A 47 7.86 -1.55 -15.04
C LYS A 47 6.56 -0.74 -14.85
N ARG A 48 6.26 -0.34 -13.61
CA ARG A 48 5.09 0.45 -13.22
C ARG A 48 5.45 1.92 -12.93
N ASN A 49 6.66 2.33 -13.34
CA ASN A 49 7.07 3.72 -13.15
C ASN A 49 6.19 4.67 -13.96
N VAL A 50 5.83 5.79 -13.37
CA VAL A 50 5.10 6.87 -14.02
C VAL A 50 5.81 8.21 -13.79
N SER A 51 5.58 9.17 -14.68
CA SER A 51 5.94 10.56 -14.41
C SER A 51 4.84 11.30 -13.64
N ILE A 52 5.16 12.46 -13.06
CA ILE A 52 4.18 13.30 -12.38
C ILE A 52 3.09 13.73 -13.38
N GLU A 53 3.45 14.15 -14.59
CA GLU A 53 2.52 14.56 -15.63
C GLU A 53 1.59 13.42 -16.06
N GLN A 54 2.08 12.20 -16.07
CA GLN A 54 1.26 11.01 -16.36
C GLN A 54 0.29 10.75 -15.21
N ALA A 55 0.73 10.82 -13.97
CA ALA A 55 -0.13 10.69 -12.80
C ALA A 55 -1.22 11.76 -12.76
N GLU A 56 -0.89 13.01 -13.05
CA GLU A 56 -1.86 14.13 -13.10
C GLU A 56 -2.95 13.92 -14.17
N LYS A 57 -2.63 13.31 -15.32
CA LYS A 57 -3.65 12.93 -16.31
C LYS A 57 -4.60 11.88 -15.76
N ILE A 58 -4.07 10.88 -15.07
CA ILE A 58 -4.85 9.81 -14.45
C ILE A 58 -5.73 10.37 -13.32
N PHE A 59 -5.27 11.36 -12.54
CA PHE A 59 -6.06 12.01 -11.48
C PHE A 59 -7.34 12.65 -12.00
N LYS A 60 -7.37 13.14 -13.26
CA LYS A 60 -8.56 13.74 -13.86
C LYS A 60 -9.68 12.73 -14.06
N ILE A 61 -9.34 11.45 -14.19
CA ILE A 61 -10.29 10.33 -14.39
C ILE A 61 -10.64 9.68 -13.06
N LEU A 62 -9.67 9.61 -12.12
CA LEU A 62 -9.82 8.92 -10.86
C LEU A 62 -10.89 9.60 -9.98
N ASN A 63 -11.77 8.80 -9.37
CA ASN A 63 -12.74 9.30 -8.41
C ASN A 63 -12.03 10.08 -7.28
N PRO A 64 -12.46 11.32 -6.96
CA PRO A 64 -11.77 12.18 -5.99
C PRO A 64 -11.76 11.62 -4.55
N ASP A 65 -12.63 10.68 -4.22
CA ASP A 65 -12.65 10.01 -2.92
C ASP A 65 -11.59 8.90 -2.80
N ILE A 66 -10.99 8.46 -3.93
CA ILE A 66 -9.86 7.51 -3.93
C ILE A 66 -8.57 8.28 -3.62
N LYS A 67 -7.88 7.88 -2.56
CA LYS A 67 -6.65 8.53 -2.11
C LYS A 67 -5.45 8.14 -2.97
N LYS A 68 -4.67 9.13 -3.37
CA LYS A 68 -3.51 8.99 -4.23
C LYS A 68 -2.24 8.80 -3.41
N VAL A 69 -1.56 7.67 -3.59
CA VAL A 69 -0.33 7.32 -2.87
C VAL A 69 0.85 7.37 -3.84
N ALA A 70 1.80 8.27 -3.59
CA ALA A 70 3.08 8.30 -4.29
C ALA A 70 4.00 7.23 -3.68
N VAL A 71 4.34 6.21 -4.46
CA VAL A 71 5.18 5.09 -4.01
C VAL A 71 6.60 5.27 -4.52
N THR A 72 7.54 5.38 -3.59
CA THR A 72 8.95 5.65 -3.85
C THR A 72 9.84 4.60 -3.17
N VAL A 73 11.11 4.53 -3.56
CA VAL A 73 12.09 3.69 -2.84
C VAL A 73 12.81 4.53 -1.79
N GLU A 74 13.52 5.54 -2.22
CA GLU A 74 14.31 6.45 -1.37
C GLU A 74 14.24 7.85 -1.99
N PRO A 75 13.13 8.59 -1.75
CA PRO A 75 12.97 9.91 -2.34
C PRO A 75 13.92 10.90 -1.69
N ASP A 76 14.45 11.82 -2.48
CA ASP A 76 15.10 13.01 -1.96
C ASP A 76 14.06 14.10 -1.64
N ARG A 77 14.54 15.22 -1.10
CA ARG A 77 13.71 16.37 -0.74
C ARG A 77 13.00 16.99 -1.94
N VAL A 78 13.65 17.00 -3.11
CA VAL A 78 13.08 17.61 -4.33
C VAL A 78 11.91 16.77 -4.82
N LEU A 79 12.12 15.47 -5.00
CA LEU A 79 11.04 14.56 -5.42
C LEU A 79 9.87 14.57 -4.43
N ALA A 80 10.16 14.50 -3.12
CA ALA A 80 9.12 14.52 -2.10
C ALA A 80 8.29 15.82 -2.10
N GLY A 81 8.93 16.97 -2.34
CA GLY A 81 8.28 18.25 -2.52
C GLY A 81 7.39 18.26 -3.75
N SER A 82 7.92 17.88 -4.91
CA SER A 82 7.19 17.83 -6.18
C SER A 82 5.96 16.91 -6.12
N LEU A 83 6.07 15.76 -5.46
CA LEU A 83 4.94 14.84 -5.27
C LEU A 83 3.86 15.46 -4.38
N THR A 84 4.24 16.20 -3.33
CA THR A 84 3.29 16.92 -2.48
C THR A 84 2.55 18.00 -3.26
N GLU A 85 3.27 18.77 -4.06
CA GLU A 85 2.71 19.86 -4.91
C GLU A 85 1.81 19.31 -6.02
N ALA A 86 2.12 18.15 -6.58
CA ALA A 86 1.29 17.46 -7.58
C ALA A 86 -0.05 16.95 -7.04
N GLY A 87 -0.30 17.06 -5.73
CA GLY A 87 -1.58 16.70 -5.13
C GLY A 87 -1.74 15.24 -4.75
N PHE A 88 -0.64 14.56 -4.45
CA PHE A 88 -0.70 13.27 -3.77
C PHE A 88 -1.18 13.44 -2.33
N ASP A 89 -1.96 12.48 -1.85
CA ASP A 89 -2.48 12.48 -0.47
C ASP A 89 -1.49 11.85 0.53
N ILE A 90 -0.60 10.96 0.06
CA ILE A 90 0.29 10.16 0.89
C ILE A 90 1.61 9.90 0.15
N LEU A 91 2.73 9.96 0.88
CA LEU A 91 4.04 9.51 0.40
C LEU A 91 4.37 8.16 1.03
N GLN A 92 4.53 7.11 0.22
CA GLN A 92 5.02 5.81 0.66
C GLN A 92 6.48 5.62 0.26
N ALA A 93 7.33 5.22 1.21
CA ALA A 93 8.74 4.95 0.98
C ALA A 93 9.11 3.51 1.36
N HIS A 94 9.95 2.86 0.52
CA HIS A 94 10.45 1.49 0.73
C HIS A 94 11.81 1.44 1.44
N LYS A 95 12.35 2.59 1.82
CA LYS A 95 13.53 2.73 2.66
C LYS A 95 13.31 3.81 3.70
N ASN A 96 14.14 3.78 4.74
CA ASN A 96 14.14 4.81 5.75
C ASN A 96 14.37 6.19 5.12
N LEU A 97 13.55 7.14 5.53
CA LEU A 97 13.62 8.51 5.05
C LEU A 97 14.64 9.32 5.86
N LYS A 98 15.37 10.17 5.18
CA LYS A 98 16.18 11.19 5.83
C LYS A 98 15.28 12.22 6.52
N GLN A 99 15.75 12.80 7.62
CA GLN A 99 14.97 13.79 8.37
C GLN A 99 14.57 14.99 7.49
N GLU A 100 15.46 15.45 6.61
CA GLU A 100 15.18 16.54 5.67
C GLU A 100 13.98 16.26 4.75
N VAL A 101 13.74 15.00 4.37
CA VAL A 101 12.57 14.59 3.59
C VAL A 101 11.32 14.64 4.45
N LEU A 102 11.37 14.09 5.66
CA LEU A 102 10.26 14.17 6.62
C LEU A 102 9.88 15.61 6.94
N ASP A 103 10.85 16.51 7.05
CA ASP A 103 10.60 17.94 7.34
C ASP A 103 9.95 18.66 6.16
N THR A 104 10.23 18.21 4.93
CA THR A 104 9.72 18.84 3.70
C THR A 104 8.26 18.45 3.41
N VAL A 105 7.88 17.18 3.62
CA VAL A 105 6.54 16.71 3.27
C VAL A 105 5.49 17.21 4.25
N SER A 106 4.37 17.73 3.72
CA SER A 106 3.19 18.14 4.51
C SER A 106 2.10 17.06 4.52
N ILE A 107 2.24 16.01 3.72
CA ILE A 107 1.31 14.89 3.63
C ILE A 107 1.77 13.72 4.52
N PRO A 108 0.85 12.83 4.92
CA PRO A 108 1.18 11.60 5.64
C PRO A 108 2.23 10.75 4.94
N VAL A 109 3.06 10.11 5.73
CA VAL A 109 4.09 9.17 5.25
C VAL A 109 3.71 7.74 5.63
N TRP A 110 3.87 6.82 4.70
CA TRP A 110 3.80 5.37 4.91
C TRP A 110 5.18 4.76 4.70
N LEU A 111 5.62 3.93 5.64
CA LEU A 111 6.90 3.23 5.56
C LEU A 111 6.66 1.78 5.15
N ALA A 112 7.28 1.34 4.06
CA ALA A 112 7.26 -0.07 3.67
C ALA A 112 8.46 -0.81 4.24
N VAL A 113 8.21 -1.97 4.84
CA VAL A 113 9.20 -2.82 5.50
C VAL A 113 9.13 -4.22 4.90
N ASN A 114 10.28 -4.80 4.58
CA ASN A 114 10.36 -6.19 4.18
C ASN A 114 10.79 -7.04 5.38
N LEU A 115 10.01 -8.09 5.70
CA LEU A 115 10.22 -8.93 6.88
C LEU A 115 11.32 -9.99 6.73
N GLU A 116 11.83 -10.26 5.53
CA GLU A 116 12.89 -11.26 5.34
C GLU A 116 14.17 -10.99 6.13
N LYS A 117 14.31 -9.78 6.65
CA LYS A 117 15.51 -9.36 7.36
C LYS A 117 15.12 -8.74 8.70
N ALA A 118 15.43 -9.44 9.79
CA ALA A 118 15.27 -8.92 11.16
C ALA A 118 15.84 -7.50 11.31
N GLN A 119 16.97 -7.22 10.65
CA GLN A 119 17.61 -5.91 10.59
C GLN A 119 16.71 -4.80 10.00
N MET A 120 15.77 -5.14 9.12
CA MET A 120 14.86 -4.13 8.54
C MET A 120 13.74 -3.75 9.50
N LEU A 121 13.28 -4.67 10.34
CA LEU A 121 12.33 -4.36 11.41
C LEU A 121 12.99 -3.44 12.45
N GLU A 122 14.20 -3.76 12.88
CA GLU A 122 14.96 -2.91 13.81
C GLU A 122 15.20 -1.51 13.25
N ALA A 123 15.54 -1.40 11.96
CA ALA A 123 15.74 -0.12 11.30
C ALA A 123 14.44 0.68 11.17
N ALA A 124 13.32 0.01 10.88
CA ALA A 124 12.00 0.64 10.86
C ALA A 124 11.61 1.13 12.25
N ASP A 125 11.81 0.31 13.27
CA ASP A 125 11.57 0.67 14.67
C ASP A 125 12.35 1.91 15.09
N ALA A 126 13.64 1.95 14.77
CA ALA A 126 14.49 3.11 15.04
C ALA A 126 13.99 4.37 14.32
N GLN A 127 13.43 4.25 13.13
CA GLN A 127 12.83 5.38 12.42
C GLN A 127 11.50 5.81 13.04
N LEU A 128 10.64 4.88 13.41
CA LEU A 128 9.37 5.17 14.08
C LEU A 128 9.57 5.88 15.42
N GLN A 129 10.60 5.48 16.18
CA GLN A 129 10.97 6.15 17.45
C GLN A 129 11.46 7.59 17.23
N ARG A 130 12.16 7.85 16.12
CA ARG A 130 12.63 9.20 15.76
C ARG A 130 11.57 10.10 15.13
N ASP A 131 10.45 9.54 14.70
CA ASP A 131 9.34 10.29 14.12
C ASP A 131 8.54 11.03 15.20
N THR A 132 9.18 12.02 15.82
CA THR A 132 8.57 12.83 16.89
C THR A 132 7.35 13.62 16.42
N ALA A 133 7.30 14.00 15.16
CA ALA A 133 6.18 14.71 14.56
C ALA A 133 5.02 13.77 14.14
N LYS A 134 5.16 12.45 14.34
CA LYS A 134 4.18 11.43 13.96
C LYS A 134 3.70 11.54 12.50
N LYS A 135 4.60 11.90 11.60
CA LYS A 135 4.33 11.98 10.17
C LYS A 135 4.15 10.59 9.54
N ILE A 136 4.85 9.57 10.07
CA ILE A 136 4.70 8.18 9.63
C ILE A 136 3.40 7.63 10.24
N GLN A 137 2.34 7.63 9.45
CA GLN A 137 1.00 7.23 9.91
C GLN A 137 0.69 5.76 9.66
N ALA A 138 1.48 5.08 8.84
CA ALA A 138 1.26 3.68 8.54
C ALA A 138 2.56 2.94 8.26
N VAL A 139 2.54 1.64 8.54
CA VAL A 139 3.61 0.72 8.16
C VAL A 139 3.05 -0.38 7.29
N LEU A 140 3.60 -0.51 6.10
CA LEU A 140 3.32 -1.57 5.16
C LEU A 140 4.35 -2.68 5.35
N VAL A 141 3.86 -3.87 5.60
CA VAL A 141 4.68 -5.07 5.66
C VAL A 141 4.52 -5.83 4.35
N ASP A 142 5.62 -5.95 3.62
CA ASP A 142 5.69 -6.69 2.38
C ASP A 142 6.22 -8.10 2.67
N ALA A 143 5.49 -9.12 2.19
CA ALA A 143 5.90 -10.51 2.36
C ALA A 143 7.21 -10.80 1.60
N PRO A 144 7.99 -11.79 2.03
CA PRO A 144 9.21 -12.21 1.36
C PRO A 144 8.99 -12.52 -0.13
N GLY A 145 9.90 -12.07 -1.00
CA GLY A 145 9.81 -12.33 -2.44
C GLY A 145 9.23 -11.20 -3.27
N TYR A 146 9.66 -10.00 -3.03
CA TYR A 146 9.31 -8.74 -3.69
C TYR A 146 8.88 -8.89 -5.16
N GLY A 147 7.59 -8.71 -5.45
CA GLY A 147 7.07 -8.73 -6.82
C GLY A 147 7.07 -10.09 -7.51
N SER A 148 7.40 -11.17 -6.81
CA SER A 148 7.52 -12.52 -7.40
C SER A 148 6.17 -13.24 -7.55
N GLY A 149 5.08 -12.68 -7.02
CA GLY A 149 3.77 -13.35 -6.99
C GLY A 149 3.72 -14.58 -6.07
N LYS A 150 4.79 -14.85 -5.31
CA LYS A 150 4.80 -15.93 -4.33
C LYS A 150 4.15 -15.44 -3.06
N THR A 151 3.17 -16.19 -2.59
CA THR A 151 2.56 -15.98 -1.27
C THR A 151 3.59 -16.26 -0.18
N PHE A 152 3.58 -15.44 0.85
CA PHE A 152 4.12 -15.86 2.14
C PHE A 152 3.39 -17.13 2.52
N GLY A 153 4.11 -18.19 2.84
CA GLY A 153 3.52 -19.46 3.27
C GLY A 153 2.91 -19.32 4.65
N TRP A 154 1.86 -18.53 4.77
CA TRP A 154 1.18 -18.22 6.05
C TRP A 154 0.72 -19.47 6.77
N GLU A 155 0.39 -20.50 5.99
CA GLU A 155 0.02 -21.83 6.51
C GLU A 155 1.20 -22.57 7.12
N ASN A 156 2.43 -22.22 6.74
CA ASN A 156 3.67 -22.84 7.18
C ASN A 156 4.55 -21.87 8.02
N ALA A 157 4.07 -20.67 8.34
CA ALA A 157 4.78 -19.76 9.22
C ALA A 157 5.00 -20.44 10.59
N GLN A 158 6.27 -20.54 11.01
CA GLN A 158 6.58 -21.08 12.32
C GLN A 158 5.92 -20.19 13.39
N ASP A 159 5.51 -20.76 14.51
CA ASP A 159 4.82 -20.02 15.58
C ASP A 159 5.55 -18.75 16.00
N ASP A 160 6.88 -18.74 15.94
CA ASP A 160 7.72 -17.57 16.24
C ASP A 160 7.55 -16.42 15.24
N GLU A 161 7.41 -16.71 13.94
CA GLU A 161 7.22 -15.69 12.92
C GLU A 161 5.82 -15.06 13.03
N ARG A 162 4.82 -15.89 13.26
CA ARG A 162 3.45 -15.46 13.52
C ARG A 162 3.38 -14.54 14.73
N THR A 163 4.02 -14.93 15.82
CA THR A 163 4.05 -14.18 17.08
C THR A 163 4.67 -12.81 16.87
N ARG A 164 5.84 -12.72 16.21
CA ARG A 164 6.50 -11.44 15.88
C ARG A 164 5.62 -10.52 15.05
N PHE A 165 4.87 -11.10 14.10
CA PHE A 165 3.98 -10.33 13.25
C PHE A 165 2.81 -9.74 14.03
N LEU A 166 2.20 -10.53 14.91
CA LEU A 166 1.10 -10.09 15.76
C LEU A 166 1.56 -9.05 16.80
N GLU A 167 2.75 -9.21 17.36
CA GLU A 167 3.37 -8.23 18.27
C GLU A 167 3.65 -6.91 17.56
N PHE A 168 4.21 -6.95 16.33
CA PHE A 168 4.44 -5.76 15.53
C PHE A 168 3.12 -5.04 15.22
N ARG A 169 2.09 -5.77 14.78
CA ARG A 169 0.76 -5.22 14.52
C ARG A 169 0.16 -4.59 15.79
N TRP A 170 0.25 -5.29 16.92
CA TRP A 170 -0.27 -4.77 18.20
C TRP A 170 0.39 -3.44 18.54
N ARG A 171 1.69 -3.35 18.41
CA ARG A 171 2.44 -2.11 18.64
C ARG A 171 2.01 -0.99 17.69
N MET A 172 1.79 -1.27 16.41
CA MET A 172 1.28 -0.26 15.47
C MET A 172 -0.05 0.33 15.95
N ARG A 173 -0.93 -0.52 16.47
CA ARG A 173 -2.21 -0.08 17.05
C ARG A 173 -2.03 0.81 18.27
N GLU A 174 -1.17 0.43 19.21
CA GLU A 174 -0.87 1.23 20.41
C GLU A 174 -0.31 2.61 20.02
N GLU A 175 0.52 2.67 18.99
CA GLU A 175 1.06 3.91 18.45
C GLU A 175 0.07 4.70 17.57
N LYS A 176 -1.14 4.19 17.36
CA LYS A 176 -2.18 4.74 16.47
C LYS A 176 -1.71 4.86 15.02
N ARG A 177 -0.91 3.92 14.57
CA ARG A 177 -0.45 3.79 13.19
C ARG A 177 -1.25 2.69 12.48
N LEU A 178 -1.51 2.87 11.19
CA LEU A 178 -2.16 1.85 10.38
C LEU A 178 -1.17 0.74 10.04
N PHE A 179 -1.67 -0.48 10.02
CA PHE A 179 -0.93 -1.66 9.61
C PHE A 179 -1.42 -2.11 8.23
N LEU A 180 -0.51 -2.12 7.25
CA LEU A 180 -0.78 -2.58 5.90
C LEU A 180 -0.13 -3.93 5.63
N LEU A 181 -0.89 -4.83 5.03
CA LEU A 181 -0.41 -6.12 4.54
C LEU A 181 -0.23 -6.06 3.02
N ALA A 182 0.96 -6.41 2.56
CA ALA A 182 1.33 -6.53 1.14
C ALA A 182 2.09 -7.82 0.87
N GLY A 183 2.51 -8.01 -0.38
CA GLY A 183 3.34 -9.15 -0.81
C GLY A 183 2.54 -10.36 -1.24
N GLY A 184 2.51 -10.63 -2.55
CA GLY A 184 1.89 -11.81 -3.12
C GLY A 184 0.38 -11.96 -2.91
N LEU A 185 -0.31 -10.90 -2.48
CA LEU A 185 -1.77 -10.93 -2.36
C LEU A 185 -2.43 -11.08 -3.74
N THR A 186 -3.46 -11.91 -3.79
CA THR A 186 -4.28 -12.19 -4.97
C THR A 186 -5.75 -12.29 -4.54
N PRO A 187 -6.72 -12.29 -5.48
CA PRO A 187 -8.11 -12.55 -5.13
C PRO A 187 -8.28 -13.84 -4.32
N GLU A 188 -7.52 -14.88 -4.67
CA GLU A 188 -7.66 -16.22 -4.12
C GLU A 188 -7.18 -16.34 -2.65
N ASN A 189 -6.31 -15.43 -2.19
CA ASN A 189 -5.68 -15.53 -0.86
C ASN A 189 -5.91 -14.33 0.06
N VAL A 190 -6.45 -13.22 -0.43
CA VAL A 190 -6.63 -12.01 0.36
C VAL A 190 -7.53 -12.22 1.58
N GLY A 191 -8.57 -13.05 1.45
CA GLY A 191 -9.46 -13.39 2.56
C GLY A 191 -8.73 -14.08 3.70
N ASP A 192 -7.82 -15.02 3.39
CA ASP A 192 -6.97 -15.67 4.38
C ASP A 192 -6.01 -14.69 5.04
N GLY A 193 -5.38 -13.82 4.25
CA GLY A 193 -4.52 -12.76 4.77
C GLY A 193 -5.25 -11.83 5.75
N ILE A 194 -6.49 -11.45 5.44
CA ILE A 194 -7.32 -10.62 6.33
C ILE A 194 -7.66 -11.36 7.61
N ARG A 195 -8.09 -12.61 7.54
CA ARG A 195 -8.43 -13.42 8.72
C ARG A 195 -7.22 -13.66 9.62
N PHE A 196 -6.06 -13.89 9.02
CA PHE A 196 -4.84 -14.23 9.78
C PHE A 196 -4.19 -12.99 10.42
N PHE A 197 -4.04 -11.91 9.67
CA PHE A 197 -3.28 -10.72 10.11
C PHE A 197 -4.17 -9.57 10.57
N ALA A 198 -5.46 -9.56 10.24
CA ALA A 198 -6.41 -8.49 10.50
C ALA A 198 -5.82 -7.08 10.22
N PRO A 199 -5.31 -6.84 9.00
CA PRO A 199 -4.72 -5.55 8.64
C PRO A 199 -5.78 -4.45 8.56
N ASP A 200 -5.35 -3.20 8.71
CA ASP A 200 -6.20 -2.05 8.44
C ASP A 200 -6.40 -1.86 6.93
N ILE A 201 -5.34 -2.14 6.15
CA ILE A 201 -5.32 -2.02 4.69
C ILE A 201 -4.62 -3.23 4.08
N VAL A 202 -5.16 -3.79 3.00
CA VAL A 202 -4.45 -4.73 2.13
C VAL A 202 -3.95 -4.01 0.89
N ASP A 203 -2.70 -4.24 0.50
CA ASP A 203 -2.05 -3.63 -0.67
C ASP A 203 -1.71 -4.70 -1.71
N VAL A 204 -2.26 -4.54 -2.90
CA VAL A 204 -2.05 -5.47 -4.00
C VAL A 204 -1.48 -4.76 -5.24
N SER A 205 -0.55 -5.42 -5.93
CA SER A 205 -0.03 -4.94 -7.19
C SER A 205 -0.11 -6.03 -8.27
N SER A 206 0.85 -6.93 -8.36
CA SER A 206 0.90 -7.98 -9.39
C SER A 206 -0.26 -8.96 -9.32
N GLY A 207 -0.82 -9.21 -8.15
CA GLY A 207 -1.91 -10.16 -7.96
C GLY A 207 -3.23 -9.79 -8.66
N VAL A 208 -3.36 -8.55 -9.12
CA VAL A 208 -4.50 -8.08 -9.92
C VAL A 208 -4.08 -7.66 -11.33
N GLU A 209 -2.92 -8.14 -11.81
CA GLU A 209 -2.48 -7.96 -13.19
C GLU A 209 -2.91 -9.16 -14.05
N GLY A 210 -3.12 -8.89 -15.35
CA GLY A 210 -3.29 -9.92 -16.38
C GLY A 210 -1.95 -10.44 -16.87
N GLU A 211 -1.97 -11.34 -17.86
CA GLU A 211 -0.77 -11.91 -18.47
C GLU A 211 0.09 -10.86 -19.17
N ASP A 212 -0.51 -9.76 -19.60
CA ASP A 212 0.18 -8.60 -20.20
C ASP A 212 0.90 -7.71 -19.17
N GLY A 213 0.76 -8.02 -17.88
CA GLY A 213 1.35 -7.27 -16.78
C GLY A 213 0.67 -5.93 -16.47
N LYS A 214 -0.51 -5.67 -17.05
CA LYS A 214 -1.37 -4.52 -16.75
C LYS A 214 -2.46 -4.89 -15.77
N LYS A 215 -3.06 -3.90 -15.13
CA LYS A 215 -4.17 -4.16 -14.22
C LYS A 215 -5.36 -4.76 -14.96
N SER A 216 -5.87 -5.87 -14.45
CA SER A 216 -7.04 -6.56 -14.96
C SER A 216 -8.28 -6.10 -14.23
N ARG A 217 -9.25 -5.52 -14.95
CA ARG A 217 -10.55 -5.15 -14.41
C ARG A 217 -11.19 -6.31 -13.62
N LYS A 218 -11.20 -7.50 -14.23
CA LYS A 218 -11.79 -8.70 -13.64
C LYS A 218 -11.13 -9.03 -12.30
N ARG A 219 -9.78 -9.12 -12.26
CA ARG A 219 -9.06 -9.47 -11.03
C ARG A 219 -9.17 -8.41 -9.95
N ILE A 220 -9.27 -7.12 -10.31
CA ILE A 220 -9.53 -6.04 -9.33
C ILE A 220 -10.89 -6.25 -8.67
N LEU A 221 -11.94 -6.49 -9.44
CA LEU A 221 -13.29 -6.69 -8.90
C LEU A 221 -13.38 -7.94 -8.03
N GLU A 222 -12.82 -9.06 -8.48
CA GLU A 222 -12.72 -10.30 -7.69
C GLU A 222 -11.98 -10.06 -6.36
N PHE A 223 -10.88 -9.29 -6.39
CA PHE A 223 -10.13 -8.95 -5.17
C PHE A 223 -10.99 -8.16 -4.17
N ILE A 224 -11.76 -7.17 -4.66
CA ILE A 224 -12.69 -6.40 -3.84
C ILE A 224 -13.80 -7.27 -3.26
N GLU A 225 -14.38 -8.16 -4.05
CA GLU A 225 -15.44 -9.08 -3.59
C GLU A 225 -14.94 -9.94 -2.41
N HIS A 226 -13.76 -10.54 -2.51
CA HIS A 226 -13.20 -11.35 -1.43
C HIS A 226 -12.84 -10.53 -0.16
N ILE A 227 -12.51 -9.24 -0.30
CA ILE A 227 -12.35 -8.35 0.87
C ILE A 227 -13.70 -8.06 1.54
N ILE A 228 -14.77 -7.93 0.77
CA ILE A 228 -16.11 -7.66 1.29
C ILE A 228 -16.65 -8.87 2.06
N GLU A 229 -16.32 -10.08 1.61
CA GLU A 229 -16.78 -11.35 2.19
C GLU A 229 -15.96 -11.79 3.41
N SER A 230 -14.78 -11.19 3.65
CA SER A 230 -13.87 -11.53 4.75
C SER A 230 -14.18 -10.74 6.03
#